data_1723fa8fcbe34c66e09b26e49a5f8f0f
#
_entry.id   1723fa8fcbe34c66e09b26e49a5f8f0f
#
_cell.length_a   1.000
_cell.length_b   1.000
_cell.length_c   1.000
_cell.angle_alpha   90.00
_cell.angle_beta   90.00
_cell.angle_gamma   90.00
#
_symmetry.space_group_name_H-M   'P 1'
#
loop_
_entity.id
_entity.type
_entity.pdbx_description
1 polymer ?
#
loop_
_entity_poly.entity_id
_entity_poly.type
_entity_poly.pdbx_seq_one_letter_code
_entity_poly.pdbx_strand_id
1 'polypeptide(L)'
;VIDLIAKAQEEDGYLDTYFSIEEPDKKWTDVLECHELYCAGHMMEAAVAYAECTGKVKLLDIMCGMADHIYKRFIEDGAEGYPGHPEIELALLRMYRCTKKEKYKELALHFINVRGVDSDYFCKEKERRKWTVWGADPEDKECMQCNAPVREQKKATGHAVRAVYLYTGMADAAMETGDTTLTEACKTLWNNITQCRMYVTGGIGSAYEGEAFTEDYHLPNDTAYAETCAAIGLIFFANKMLYLERNRKYADIMERALYNGVL
;
A
#
# COMPACT_ATOMS: atom_id res chain seq x y z
N VAL A 1 26.37 0.16 0.86
CA VAL A 1 25.02 -0.37 0.56
C VAL A 1 24.50 0.27 -0.73
N ILE A 2 24.35 1.61 -0.84
CA ILE A 2 23.75 2.28 -2.02
C ILE A 2 24.49 1.94 -3.33
N ASP A 3 25.84 1.82 -3.31
CA ASP A 3 26.60 1.43 -4.50
C ASP A 3 26.33 -0.02 -4.96
N LEU A 4 25.98 -0.91 -4.03
CA LEU A 4 25.54 -2.27 -4.36
C LEU A 4 24.16 -2.28 -5.00
N ILE A 5 23.22 -1.48 -4.45
CA ILE A 5 21.88 -1.31 -5.01
C ILE A 5 21.97 -0.76 -6.45
N ALA A 6 22.81 0.27 -6.66
CA ALA A 6 23.03 0.83 -8.00
C ALA A 6 23.58 -0.19 -9.01
N LYS A 7 24.42 -1.14 -8.56
CA LYS A 7 24.96 -2.20 -9.42
C LYS A 7 23.96 -3.34 -9.71
N ALA A 8 22.96 -3.49 -8.84
CA ALA A 8 21.93 -4.51 -8.99
C ALA A 8 20.76 -4.04 -9.89
N GLN A 9 20.63 -2.73 -10.13
CA GLN A 9 19.62 -2.18 -11.02
C GLN A 9 19.92 -2.51 -12.46
N GLU A 10 18.94 -2.99 -13.20
CA GLU A 10 19.05 -3.25 -14.63
C GLU A 10 19.06 -1.96 -15.45
N GLU A 11 19.49 -2.04 -16.71
CA GLU A 11 19.61 -0.87 -17.61
C GLU A 11 18.28 -0.16 -17.85
N ASP A 12 17.16 -0.88 -17.80
CA ASP A 12 15.79 -0.36 -17.95
C ASP A 12 15.21 0.20 -16.65
N GLY A 13 15.96 0.17 -15.55
CA GLY A 13 15.58 0.67 -14.24
C GLY A 13 14.97 -0.37 -13.31
N TYR A 14 14.69 -1.60 -13.76
CA TYR A 14 14.17 -2.67 -12.91
C TYR A 14 15.11 -3.00 -11.76
N LEU A 15 14.57 -3.26 -10.58
CA LEU A 15 15.33 -3.56 -9.37
C LEU A 15 14.60 -4.57 -8.48
N ASP A 16 14.82 -5.85 -8.73
CA ASP A 16 14.54 -6.96 -7.83
C ASP A 16 15.53 -8.06 -8.10
N THR A 17 16.42 -8.33 -7.14
CA THR A 17 17.55 -9.24 -7.36
C THR A 17 17.13 -10.70 -7.50
N TYR A 18 16.03 -11.11 -6.88
CA TYR A 18 15.53 -12.47 -7.04
C TYR A 18 15.11 -12.72 -8.49
N PHE A 19 14.24 -11.87 -9.03
CA PHE A 19 13.80 -12.03 -10.41
C PHE A 19 14.89 -11.76 -11.44
N SER A 20 15.80 -10.82 -11.17
CA SER A 20 16.91 -10.55 -12.09
C SER A 20 17.87 -11.74 -12.25
N ILE A 21 18.05 -12.56 -11.20
CA ILE A 21 19.04 -13.64 -11.15
C ILE A 21 18.41 -15.02 -11.34
N GLU A 22 17.37 -15.33 -10.55
CA GLU A 22 16.84 -16.68 -10.43
C GLU A 22 15.66 -16.94 -11.38
N GLU A 23 14.80 -15.96 -11.62
CA GLU A 23 13.52 -16.16 -12.32
C GLU A 23 13.18 -14.99 -13.28
N PRO A 24 14.09 -14.63 -14.23
CA PRO A 24 13.92 -13.43 -15.06
C PRO A 24 12.64 -13.43 -15.91
N ASP A 25 12.18 -14.61 -16.33
CA ASP A 25 10.97 -14.78 -17.13
C ASP A 25 9.67 -14.62 -16.31
N LYS A 26 9.78 -14.54 -14.98
CA LYS A 26 8.64 -14.37 -14.08
C LYS A 26 8.43 -12.92 -13.60
N LYS A 27 9.28 -11.97 -13.96
CA LYS A 27 9.10 -10.55 -13.63
C LYS A 27 7.69 -10.09 -13.95
N TRP A 28 7.03 -9.45 -12.99
CA TRP A 28 5.69 -8.88 -13.15
C TRP A 28 4.57 -9.87 -13.54
N THR A 29 4.78 -11.17 -13.41
CA THR A 29 3.75 -12.15 -13.76
C THR A 29 2.84 -12.49 -12.58
N ASP A 30 3.24 -12.15 -11.37
CA ASP A 30 2.52 -12.36 -10.12
C ASP A 30 2.61 -11.13 -9.22
N VAL A 31 1.80 -10.12 -9.50
CA VAL A 31 1.76 -8.92 -8.65
C VAL A 31 0.96 -9.12 -7.37
N LEU A 32 0.24 -10.26 -7.24
CA LEU A 32 -0.45 -10.64 -6.03
C LEU A 32 0.51 -11.05 -4.91
N GLU A 33 1.44 -12.01 -5.19
CA GLU A 33 2.26 -12.66 -4.17
C GLU A 33 3.72 -12.18 -4.12
N CYS A 34 4.29 -11.78 -5.26
CA CYS A 34 5.74 -11.54 -5.38
C CYS A 34 6.25 -10.23 -4.80
N HIS A 35 5.36 -9.33 -4.43
CA HIS A 35 5.70 -8.10 -3.72
C HIS A 35 6.68 -7.16 -4.44
N GLU A 36 6.89 -7.28 -5.76
CA GLU A 36 7.78 -6.40 -6.53
C GLU A 36 7.41 -4.91 -6.35
N LEU A 37 6.11 -4.58 -6.48
CA LEU A 37 5.61 -3.22 -6.26
C LEU A 37 5.72 -2.76 -4.79
N TYR A 38 5.48 -3.66 -3.83
CA TYR A 38 5.61 -3.38 -2.40
C TYR A 38 7.06 -3.07 -2.03
N CYS A 39 8.00 -3.91 -2.44
CA CYS A 39 9.43 -3.71 -2.20
C CYS A 39 9.94 -2.42 -2.87
N ALA A 40 9.50 -2.14 -4.11
CA ALA A 40 9.81 -0.90 -4.79
C ALA A 40 9.28 0.31 -4.00
N GLY A 41 8.05 0.26 -3.48
CA GLY A 41 7.46 1.30 -2.65
C GLY A 41 8.29 1.61 -1.41
N HIS A 42 8.64 0.60 -0.61
CA HIS A 42 9.48 0.79 0.58
C HIS A 42 10.86 1.35 0.26
N MET A 43 11.47 0.91 -0.84
CA MET A 43 12.75 1.46 -1.31
C MET A 43 12.61 2.92 -1.74
N MET A 44 11.50 3.31 -2.37
CA MET A 44 11.20 4.71 -2.70
C MET A 44 11.04 5.57 -1.45
N GLU A 45 10.30 5.08 -0.44
CA GLU A 45 10.16 5.74 0.86
C GLU A 45 11.53 5.97 1.53
N ALA A 46 12.38 4.94 1.56
CA ALA A 46 13.74 5.04 2.09
C ALA A 46 14.59 6.04 1.31
N ALA A 47 14.45 6.08 -0.02
CA ALA A 47 15.22 6.97 -0.89
C ALA A 47 14.85 8.45 -0.66
N VAL A 48 13.55 8.74 -0.55
CA VAL A 48 13.08 10.10 -0.24
C VAL A 48 13.52 10.52 1.16
N ALA A 49 13.32 9.66 2.17
CA ALA A 49 13.74 9.96 3.54
C ALA A 49 15.25 10.23 3.62
N TYR A 50 16.07 9.43 2.93
CA TYR A 50 17.51 9.61 2.90
C TYR A 50 17.90 10.92 2.22
N ALA A 51 17.26 11.28 1.11
CA ALA A 51 17.52 12.54 0.42
C ALA A 51 17.12 13.75 1.26
N GLU A 52 15.92 13.73 1.89
CA GLU A 52 15.43 14.80 2.75
C GLU A 52 16.32 15.01 3.99
N CYS A 53 16.79 13.92 4.62
CA CYS A 53 17.59 14.01 5.84
C CYS A 53 19.06 14.33 5.60
N THR A 54 19.63 13.97 4.44
CA THR A 54 21.08 14.06 4.21
C THR A 54 21.50 14.96 3.04
N GLY A 55 20.55 15.35 2.20
CA GLY A 55 20.81 16.05 0.93
C GLY A 55 21.47 15.18 -0.15
N LYS A 56 21.63 13.86 0.07
CA LYS A 56 22.27 12.95 -0.88
C LYS A 56 21.22 12.27 -1.75
N VAL A 57 21.34 12.40 -3.06
CA VAL A 57 20.30 11.99 -4.02
C VAL A 57 20.55 10.65 -4.73
N LYS A 58 21.71 10.02 -4.55
CA LYS A 58 22.06 8.80 -5.30
C LYS A 58 21.03 7.69 -5.17
N LEU A 59 20.49 7.43 -3.97
CA LEU A 59 19.46 6.42 -3.79
C LEU A 59 18.12 6.87 -4.42
N LEU A 60 17.82 8.16 -4.35
CA LEU A 60 16.65 8.75 -5.01
C LEU A 60 16.72 8.58 -6.54
N ASP A 61 17.90 8.80 -7.15
CA ASP A 61 18.09 8.63 -8.59
C ASP A 61 17.87 7.17 -9.03
N ILE A 62 18.37 6.20 -8.26
CA ILE A 62 18.13 4.77 -8.47
C ILE A 62 16.64 4.47 -8.44
N MET A 63 15.93 4.96 -7.41
CA MET A 63 14.49 4.69 -7.28
C MET A 63 13.64 5.49 -8.28
N CYS A 64 14.14 6.60 -8.80
CA CYS A 64 13.55 7.24 -9.98
C CYS A 64 13.59 6.31 -11.19
N GLY A 65 14.71 5.60 -11.42
CA GLY A 65 14.82 4.60 -12.48
C GLY A 65 13.77 3.50 -12.34
N MET A 66 13.62 2.94 -11.13
CA MET A 66 12.58 1.92 -10.87
C MET A 66 11.16 2.46 -11.05
N ALA A 67 10.87 3.67 -10.57
CA ALA A 67 9.56 4.30 -10.76
C ALA A 67 9.26 4.59 -12.24
N ASP A 68 10.28 4.97 -13.01
CA ASP A 68 10.18 5.20 -14.46
C ASP A 68 9.92 3.88 -15.22
N HIS A 69 10.57 2.78 -14.83
CA HIS A 69 10.31 1.44 -15.35
C HIS A 69 8.86 1.00 -15.07
N ILE A 70 8.36 1.18 -13.83
CA ILE A 70 6.99 0.83 -13.46
C ILE A 70 5.98 1.70 -14.21
N TYR A 71 6.25 3.01 -14.34
CA TYR A 71 5.40 3.93 -15.12
C TYR A 71 5.30 3.49 -16.59
N LYS A 72 6.43 3.17 -17.20
CA LYS A 72 6.44 2.66 -18.57
C LYS A 72 5.56 1.43 -18.70
N ARG A 73 5.70 0.45 -17.80
CA ARG A 73 4.94 -0.80 -17.85
C ARG A 73 3.43 -0.58 -17.71
N PHE A 74 2.99 0.13 -16.67
CA PHE A 74 1.56 0.20 -16.33
C PHE A 74 0.83 1.34 -17.02
N ILE A 75 1.52 2.39 -17.42
CA ILE A 75 0.89 3.55 -18.08
C ILE A 75 1.17 3.55 -19.60
N GLU A 76 2.45 3.53 -20.01
CA GLU A 76 2.80 3.66 -21.43
C GLU A 76 2.49 2.37 -22.21
N ASP A 77 2.89 1.22 -21.67
CA ASP A 77 2.68 -0.10 -22.30
C ASP A 77 1.27 -0.66 -21.98
N GLY A 78 0.55 -0.06 -21.03
CA GLY A 78 -0.83 -0.41 -20.69
C GLY A 78 -0.99 -1.78 -20.04
N ALA A 79 0.01 -2.26 -19.30
CA ALA A 79 -0.11 -3.51 -18.56
C ALA A 79 -1.20 -3.41 -17.50
N GLU A 80 -2.08 -4.42 -17.45
CA GLU A 80 -3.08 -4.51 -16.41
C GLU A 80 -2.45 -4.85 -15.06
N GLY A 81 -3.08 -4.41 -13.97
CA GLY A 81 -2.72 -4.81 -12.61
C GLY A 81 -2.57 -3.67 -11.62
N TYR A 82 -2.50 -4.07 -10.37
CA TYR A 82 -2.23 -3.22 -9.22
C TYR A 82 -1.59 -4.06 -8.12
N PRO A 83 -0.86 -3.45 -7.13
CA PRO A 83 -0.13 -4.23 -6.14
C PRO A 83 -1.06 -5.13 -5.32
N GLY A 84 -0.69 -6.40 -5.11
CA GLY A 84 -1.38 -7.28 -4.17
C GLY A 84 -1.33 -6.72 -2.76
N HIS A 85 -0.16 -6.26 -2.32
CA HIS A 85 -0.01 -5.48 -1.09
C HIS A 85 0.21 -4.00 -1.42
N PRO A 86 -0.74 -3.11 -1.06
CA PRO A 86 -0.56 -1.67 -1.21
C PRO A 86 0.64 -1.16 -0.40
N GLU A 87 1.36 -0.25 -0.96
CA GLU A 87 2.48 0.53 -0.40
C GLU A 87 2.96 1.56 -1.43
N ILE A 88 3.12 1.12 -2.67
CA ILE A 88 3.72 1.95 -3.72
C ILE A 88 2.90 3.21 -4.01
N GLU A 89 1.59 3.18 -3.76
CA GLU A 89 0.70 4.33 -3.97
C GLU A 89 1.14 5.53 -3.11
N LEU A 90 1.39 5.30 -1.82
CA LEU A 90 1.86 6.37 -0.92
C LEU A 90 3.32 6.78 -1.21
N ALA A 91 4.17 5.82 -1.56
CA ALA A 91 5.57 6.05 -1.89
C ALA A 91 5.73 6.91 -3.16
N LEU A 92 4.95 6.63 -4.20
CA LEU A 92 4.94 7.41 -5.44
C LEU A 92 4.48 8.85 -5.22
N LEU A 93 3.47 9.09 -4.37
CA LEU A 93 3.05 10.44 -4.00
C LEU A 93 4.15 11.19 -3.25
N ARG A 94 4.90 10.49 -2.40
CA ARG A 94 6.05 11.06 -1.72
C ARG A 94 7.20 11.37 -2.70
N MET A 95 7.47 10.45 -3.64
CA MET A 95 8.42 10.67 -4.75
C MET A 95 8.01 11.89 -5.59
N TYR A 96 6.72 12.03 -5.91
CA TYR A 96 6.20 13.20 -6.61
C TYR A 96 6.50 14.49 -5.85
N ARG A 97 6.20 14.55 -4.55
CA ARG A 97 6.47 15.76 -3.74
C ARG A 97 7.95 16.12 -3.69
N CYS A 98 8.83 15.13 -3.62
CA CYS A 98 10.27 15.32 -3.58
C CYS A 98 10.83 15.74 -4.94
N THR A 99 10.41 15.10 -6.04
CA THR A 99 11.02 15.25 -7.37
C THR A 99 10.26 16.21 -8.30
N LYS A 100 8.99 16.50 -8.01
CA LYS A 100 8.04 17.25 -8.86
C LYS A 100 7.76 16.62 -10.22
N LYS A 101 8.04 15.32 -10.39
CA LYS A 101 7.73 14.59 -11.63
C LYS A 101 6.28 14.11 -11.59
N GLU A 102 5.40 14.75 -12.38
CA GLU A 102 3.95 14.48 -12.43
C GLU A 102 3.60 13.01 -12.70
N LYS A 103 4.41 12.30 -13.48
CA LYS A 103 4.21 10.88 -13.79
C LYS A 103 4.14 9.98 -12.56
N TYR A 104 4.79 10.33 -11.45
CA TYR A 104 4.72 9.53 -10.21
C TYR A 104 3.37 9.70 -9.51
N LYS A 105 2.80 10.90 -9.53
CA LYS A 105 1.43 11.14 -9.08
C LYS A 105 0.42 10.41 -9.97
N GLU A 106 0.58 10.50 -11.29
CA GLU A 106 -0.26 9.80 -12.25
C GLU A 106 -0.27 8.28 -12.00
N LEU A 107 0.90 7.66 -11.81
CA LEU A 107 1.02 6.23 -11.52
C LEU A 107 0.36 5.85 -10.19
N ALA A 108 0.54 6.65 -9.13
CA ALA A 108 -0.12 6.42 -7.84
C ALA A 108 -1.64 6.45 -7.97
N LEU A 109 -2.16 7.45 -8.68
CA LEU A 109 -3.60 7.59 -8.95
C LEU A 109 -4.12 6.46 -9.82
N HIS A 110 -3.33 5.98 -10.79
CA HIS A 110 -3.68 4.82 -11.59
C HIS A 110 -3.94 3.60 -10.71
N PHE A 111 -3.00 3.20 -9.86
CA PHE A 111 -3.17 2.03 -8.99
C PHE A 111 -4.36 2.16 -8.02
N ILE A 112 -4.60 3.35 -7.47
CA ILE A 112 -5.77 3.62 -6.62
C ILE A 112 -7.07 3.47 -7.44
N ASN A 113 -7.11 4.02 -8.65
CA ASN A 113 -8.33 4.10 -9.45
C ASN A 113 -8.71 2.77 -10.10
N VAL A 114 -7.75 1.91 -10.46
CA VAL A 114 -8.03 0.61 -11.09
C VAL A 114 -8.36 -0.49 -10.08
N ARG A 115 -7.97 -0.31 -8.82
CA ARG A 115 -8.24 -1.30 -7.76
C ARG A 115 -9.72 -1.51 -7.55
N GLY A 116 -10.15 -2.78 -7.68
CA GLY A 116 -11.53 -3.19 -7.49
C GLY A 116 -12.50 -2.84 -8.63
N VAL A 117 -12.02 -2.22 -9.72
CA VAL A 117 -12.81 -2.04 -10.95
C VAL A 117 -13.04 -3.39 -11.63
N ASP A 118 -11.98 -4.15 -11.80
CA ASP A 118 -12.05 -5.58 -12.11
C ASP A 118 -11.72 -6.38 -10.85
N SER A 119 -12.74 -6.82 -10.12
CA SER A 119 -12.56 -7.60 -8.88
C SER A 119 -11.98 -8.99 -9.13
N ASP A 120 -12.02 -9.49 -10.37
CA ASP A 120 -11.51 -10.81 -10.76
C ASP A 120 -10.08 -10.75 -11.33
N TYR A 121 -9.44 -9.58 -11.29
CA TYR A 121 -8.10 -9.41 -11.86
C TYR A 121 -7.10 -10.47 -11.35
N PHE A 122 -7.00 -10.70 -10.05
CA PHE A 122 -6.05 -11.65 -9.46
C PHE A 122 -6.40 -13.11 -9.80
N CYS A 123 -7.69 -13.45 -9.98
CA CYS A 123 -8.10 -14.77 -10.48
C CYS A 123 -7.59 -15.00 -11.91
N LYS A 124 -7.79 -14.02 -12.78
CA LYS A 124 -7.29 -14.04 -14.16
C LYS A 124 -5.76 -14.07 -14.24
N GLU A 125 -5.08 -13.33 -13.35
CA GLU A 125 -3.61 -13.36 -13.24
C GLU A 125 -3.13 -14.76 -12.86
N LYS A 126 -3.71 -15.38 -11.83
CA LYS A 126 -3.35 -16.74 -11.38
C LYS A 126 -3.57 -17.78 -12.48
N GLU A 127 -4.65 -17.68 -13.24
CA GLU A 127 -4.91 -18.56 -14.39
C GLU A 127 -3.87 -18.40 -15.50
N ARG A 128 -3.39 -17.18 -15.75
CA ARG A 128 -2.36 -16.89 -16.77
C ARG A 128 -0.99 -17.43 -16.37
N ARG A 129 -0.55 -17.17 -15.12
CA ARG A 129 0.79 -17.53 -14.65
C ARG A 129 0.98 -19.00 -14.33
N LYS A 130 -0.06 -19.71 -13.86
CA LYS A 130 -0.05 -21.16 -13.54
C LYS A 130 0.98 -21.59 -12.49
N TRP A 131 1.49 -20.68 -11.68
CA TRP A 131 2.40 -20.91 -10.57
C TRP A 131 2.04 -20.02 -9.39
N THR A 132 2.56 -20.30 -8.21
CA THR A 132 2.27 -19.58 -6.98
C THR A 132 3.47 -19.64 -6.05
N VAL A 133 3.64 -18.68 -5.17
CA VAL A 133 4.69 -18.65 -4.16
C VAL A 133 4.23 -19.32 -2.87
N TRP A 134 3.12 -18.85 -2.29
CA TRP A 134 2.55 -19.44 -1.07
C TRP A 134 1.08 -19.88 -1.22
N GLY A 135 0.49 -19.72 -2.37
CA GLY A 135 -0.85 -20.17 -2.65
C GLY A 135 -1.96 -19.24 -2.18
N ALA A 136 -1.75 -17.93 -2.26
CA ALA A 136 -2.79 -16.97 -1.97
C ALA A 136 -4.09 -17.28 -2.70
N ASP A 137 -5.21 -17.14 -2.01
CA ASP A 137 -6.53 -17.31 -2.61
C ASP A 137 -6.96 -16.02 -3.32
N PRO A 138 -6.99 -15.97 -4.67
CA PRO A 138 -7.39 -14.78 -5.39
C PRO A 138 -8.90 -14.51 -5.31
N GLU A 139 -9.70 -15.49 -4.86
CA GLU A 139 -11.13 -15.28 -4.60
C GLU A 139 -11.41 -14.50 -3.31
N ASP A 140 -10.45 -14.44 -2.39
CA ASP A 140 -10.55 -13.56 -1.22
C ASP A 140 -10.31 -12.09 -1.59
N LYS A 141 -11.29 -11.52 -2.27
CA LYS A 141 -11.26 -10.15 -2.78
C LYS A 141 -11.20 -9.09 -1.66
N GLU A 142 -11.70 -9.42 -0.49
CA GLU A 142 -11.60 -8.53 0.69
C GLU A 142 -10.17 -8.48 1.21
N CYS A 143 -9.46 -9.60 1.25
CA CYS A 143 -8.05 -9.66 1.63
C CYS A 143 -7.18 -8.72 0.79
N MET A 144 -7.51 -8.58 -0.51
CA MET A 144 -6.78 -7.75 -1.46
C MET A 144 -7.37 -6.34 -1.62
N GLN A 145 -8.40 -5.97 -0.84
CA GLN A 145 -9.14 -4.71 -0.96
C GLN A 145 -9.60 -4.41 -2.39
N CYS A 146 -9.98 -5.46 -3.14
CA CYS A 146 -10.46 -5.35 -4.53
C CYS A 146 -11.90 -5.84 -4.72
N ASN A 147 -12.65 -6.03 -3.63
CA ASN A 147 -14.05 -6.43 -3.64
C ASN A 147 -14.99 -5.36 -4.24
N ALA A 148 -14.56 -4.11 -4.30
CA ALA A 148 -15.24 -2.99 -4.94
C ALA A 148 -14.24 -1.87 -5.26
N PRO A 149 -14.55 -0.95 -6.19
CA PRO A 149 -13.77 0.27 -6.38
C PRO A 149 -13.56 1.01 -5.05
N VAL A 150 -12.37 1.55 -4.84
CA VAL A 150 -11.96 2.11 -3.53
C VAL A 150 -12.92 3.18 -2.97
N ARG A 151 -13.57 3.95 -3.87
CA ARG A 151 -14.55 4.98 -3.47
C ARG A 151 -15.90 4.42 -3.02
N GLU A 152 -16.18 3.16 -3.34
CA GLU A 152 -17.44 2.48 -3.01
C GLU A 152 -17.32 1.63 -1.75
N GLN A 153 -16.11 1.37 -1.27
CA GLN A 153 -15.86 0.60 -0.06
C GLN A 153 -16.43 1.34 1.17
N LYS A 154 -17.19 0.61 2.00
CA LYS A 154 -17.86 1.17 3.19
C LYS A 154 -17.33 0.61 4.50
N LYS A 155 -16.66 -0.53 4.45
CA LYS A 155 -16.10 -1.22 5.60
C LYS A 155 -14.64 -1.57 5.35
N ALA A 156 -13.84 -1.51 6.39
CA ALA A 156 -12.47 -2.00 6.38
C ALA A 156 -12.49 -3.52 6.55
N THR A 157 -12.29 -4.27 5.47
CA THR A 157 -12.36 -5.73 5.44
C THR A 157 -11.02 -6.34 5.03
N GLY A 158 -10.90 -7.65 5.22
CA GLY A 158 -9.74 -8.43 4.81
C GLY A 158 -8.47 -8.07 5.59
N HIS A 159 -7.33 -8.25 4.98
CA HIS A 159 -6.02 -8.07 5.62
C HIS A 159 -5.81 -6.63 6.12
N ALA A 160 -5.61 -6.48 7.42
CA ALA A 160 -5.65 -5.17 8.08
C ALA A 160 -4.51 -4.24 7.62
N VAL A 161 -3.30 -4.76 7.44
CA VAL A 161 -2.14 -3.95 6.99
C VAL A 161 -2.35 -3.46 5.56
N ARG A 162 -2.75 -4.35 4.64
CA ARG A 162 -3.07 -3.94 3.26
C ARG A 162 -4.11 -2.84 3.21
N ALA A 163 -5.16 -2.97 4.02
CA ALA A 163 -6.24 -1.99 4.10
C ALA A 163 -5.71 -0.61 4.54
N VAL A 164 -5.02 -0.52 5.67
CA VAL A 164 -4.57 0.78 6.18
C VAL A 164 -3.46 1.41 5.34
N TYR A 165 -2.64 0.62 4.66
CA TYR A 165 -1.67 1.13 3.68
C TYR A 165 -2.37 1.72 2.46
N LEU A 166 -3.35 1.01 1.90
CA LEU A 166 -4.19 1.54 0.81
C LEU A 166 -4.87 2.85 1.22
N TYR A 167 -5.50 2.88 2.40
CA TYR A 167 -6.22 4.07 2.90
C TYR A 167 -5.27 5.24 3.16
N THR A 168 -4.03 4.96 3.54
CA THR A 168 -2.97 5.97 3.63
C THR A 168 -2.67 6.58 2.27
N GLY A 169 -2.50 5.77 1.24
CA GLY A 169 -2.31 6.20 -0.14
C GLY A 169 -3.51 6.99 -0.68
N MET A 170 -4.74 6.51 -0.41
CA MET A 170 -5.98 7.21 -0.78
C MET A 170 -6.09 8.60 -0.13
N ALA A 171 -5.80 8.70 1.17
CA ALA A 171 -5.84 9.98 1.88
C ALA A 171 -4.77 10.95 1.36
N ASP A 172 -3.58 10.45 1.06
CA ASP A 172 -2.49 11.22 0.47
C ASP A 172 -2.85 11.72 -0.95
N ALA A 173 -3.46 10.85 -1.76
CA ALA A 173 -3.98 11.20 -3.08
C ALA A 173 -5.09 12.26 -3.02
N ALA A 174 -6.00 12.14 -2.04
CA ALA A 174 -7.05 13.13 -1.81
C ALA A 174 -6.46 14.52 -1.51
N MET A 175 -5.39 14.58 -0.73
CA MET A 175 -4.68 15.84 -0.43
C MET A 175 -4.04 16.45 -1.68
N GLU A 176 -3.37 15.64 -2.50
CA GLU A 176 -2.65 16.12 -3.69
C GLU A 176 -3.59 16.57 -4.82
N THR A 177 -4.80 16.00 -4.89
CA THR A 177 -5.74 16.25 -6.00
C THR A 177 -6.92 17.13 -5.60
N GLY A 178 -7.23 17.25 -4.32
CA GLY A 178 -8.48 17.86 -3.83
C GLY A 178 -9.71 16.98 -4.11
N ASP A 179 -9.54 15.67 -4.38
CA ASP A 179 -10.65 14.75 -4.65
C ASP A 179 -11.50 14.51 -3.41
N THR A 180 -12.67 15.14 -3.40
CA THR A 180 -13.64 15.02 -2.29
C THR A 180 -14.23 13.62 -2.19
N THR A 181 -14.30 12.85 -3.27
CA THR A 181 -14.83 11.49 -3.26
C THR A 181 -13.88 10.52 -2.56
N LEU A 182 -12.57 10.65 -2.76
CA LEU A 182 -11.56 9.94 -1.97
C LEU A 182 -11.58 10.36 -0.51
N THR A 183 -11.73 11.66 -0.24
CA THR A 183 -11.84 12.18 1.13
C THR A 183 -12.99 11.54 1.89
N GLU A 184 -14.18 11.47 1.28
CA GLU A 184 -15.35 10.87 1.93
C GLU A 184 -15.22 9.34 2.08
N ALA A 185 -14.61 8.64 1.12
CA ALA A 185 -14.28 7.23 1.27
C ALA A 185 -13.33 7.00 2.46
N CYS A 186 -12.26 7.78 2.57
CA CYS A 186 -11.32 7.70 3.70
C CYS A 186 -12.02 7.96 5.05
N LYS A 187 -12.89 8.97 5.14
CA LYS A 187 -13.67 9.24 6.37
C LYS A 187 -14.59 8.08 6.74
N THR A 188 -15.24 7.48 5.74
CA THR A 188 -16.14 6.33 5.95
C THR A 188 -15.36 5.14 6.51
N LEU A 189 -14.23 4.80 5.89
CA LEU A 189 -13.37 3.69 6.32
C LEU A 189 -12.73 3.97 7.68
N TRP A 190 -12.26 5.19 7.92
CA TRP A 190 -11.78 5.63 9.23
C TRP A 190 -12.81 5.41 10.34
N ASN A 191 -14.04 5.86 10.11
CA ASN A 191 -15.10 5.73 11.10
C ASN A 191 -15.44 4.26 11.35
N ASN A 192 -15.50 3.41 10.32
CA ASN A 192 -15.72 1.99 10.49
C ASN A 192 -14.60 1.33 11.33
N ILE A 193 -13.32 1.62 11.02
CA ILE A 193 -12.21 1.10 11.81
C ILE A 193 -12.34 1.54 13.27
N THR A 194 -12.39 2.84 13.52
CA THR A 194 -12.20 3.38 14.88
C THR A 194 -13.41 3.22 15.78
N GLN A 195 -14.60 3.05 15.21
CA GLN A 195 -15.86 2.89 15.98
C GLN A 195 -16.31 1.44 16.10
N CYS A 196 -15.93 0.56 15.16
CA CYS A 196 -16.47 -0.79 15.11
C CYS A 196 -15.44 -1.91 15.15
N ARG A 197 -14.15 -1.63 14.76
CA ARG A 197 -13.16 -2.68 14.47
C ARG A 197 -11.81 -2.45 15.15
N MET A 198 -11.75 -1.57 16.13
CA MET A 198 -10.54 -1.24 16.87
C MET A 198 -10.67 -1.64 18.34
N TYR A 199 -9.66 -2.29 18.87
CA TYR A 199 -9.56 -2.58 20.31
C TYR A 199 -9.33 -1.32 21.13
N VAL A 200 -9.62 -1.41 22.44
CA VAL A 200 -9.39 -0.27 23.36
C VAL A 200 -7.92 0.18 23.39
N THR A 201 -6.99 -0.72 23.07
CA THR A 201 -5.55 -0.46 22.95
C THR A 201 -5.18 0.36 21.70
N GLY A 202 -6.07 0.45 20.72
CA GLY A 202 -5.76 1.00 19.39
C GLY A 202 -5.35 -0.06 18.37
N GLY A 203 -5.28 -1.34 18.76
CA GLY A 203 -5.00 -2.46 17.85
C GLY A 203 -6.16 -2.70 16.89
N ILE A 204 -5.85 -3.18 15.68
CA ILE A 204 -6.80 -3.54 14.62
C ILE A 204 -6.42 -4.88 14.00
N GLY A 205 -7.36 -5.53 13.30
CA GLY A 205 -7.14 -6.86 12.72
C GLY A 205 -7.27 -7.94 13.79
N SER A 206 -8.52 -8.37 14.07
CA SER A 206 -8.81 -9.29 15.17
C SER A 206 -8.53 -10.75 14.86
N ALA A 207 -8.53 -11.15 13.58
CA ALA A 207 -8.32 -12.53 13.17
C ALA A 207 -6.85 -12.83 12.84
N TYR A 208 -6.35 -13.97 13.33
CA TYR A 208 -5.04 -14.50 12.94
C TYR A 208 -5.06 -14.99 11.48
N GLU A 209 -6.10 -15.72 11.09
CA GLU A 209 -6.27 -16.17 9.71
C GLU A 209 -6.49 -14.96 8.80
N GLY A 210 -5.66 -14.85 7.77
CA GLY A 210 -5.66 -13.71 6.84
C GLY A 210 -5.20 -12.40 7.46
N GLU A 211 -4.75 -12.37 8.73
CA GLU A 211 -4.32 -11.15 9.44
C GLU A 211 -5.39 -10.05 9.32
N ALA A 212 -6.65 -10.42 9.50
CA ALA A 212 -7.79 -9.73 8.93
C ALA A 212 -8.68 -9.02 9.95
N PHE A 213 -9.42 -8.05 9.46
CA PHE A 213 -10.62 -7.57 10.13
C PHE A 213 -11.70 -8.65 10.15
N THR A 214 -12.51 -8.68 11.20
CA THR A 214 -13.74 -9.47 11.29
C THR A 214 -14.97 -8.57 11.20
N GLU A 215 -16.14 -9.08 11.59
CA GLU A 215 -17.38 -8.32 11.61
C GLU A 215 -17.32 -7.14 12.59
N ASP A 216 -18.18 -6.16 12.37
CA ASP A 216 -18.30 -5.00 13.24
C ASP A 216 -18.56 -5.44 14.69
N TYR A 217 -17.78 -4.90 15.65
CA TYR A 217 -17.81 -5.20 17.10
C TYR A 217 -17.36 -6.60 17.51
N HIS A 218 -16.88 -7.44 16.60
CA HIS A 218 -16.26 -8.71 16.93
C HIS A 218 -14.77 -8.51 17.27
N LEU A 219 -14.50 -8.30 18.56
CA LEU A 219 -13.18 -7.98 19.10
C LEU A 219 -12.84 -8.93 20.27
N PRO A 220 -12.64 -10.23 20.00
CA PRO A 220 -12.31 -11.22 21.03
C PRO A 220 -10.94 -10.90 21.66
N ASN A 221 -10.84 -11.03 23.00
CA ASN A 221 -9.56 -10.77 23.69
C ASN A 221 -8.61 -11.97 23.69
N ASP A 222 -9.14 -13.17 23.68
CA ASP A 222 -8.39 -14.43 23.76
C ASP A 222 -7.77 -14.86 22.43
N THR A 223 -8.34 -14.41 21.31
CA THR A 223 -7.87 -14.74 19.96
C THR A 223 -7.43 -13.50 19.16
N ALA A 224 -7.29 -12.35 19.84
CA ALA A 224 -6.88 -11.11 19.20
C ALA A 224 -5.51 -11.26 18.52
N TYR A 225 -5.44 -11.02 17.21
CA TYR A 225 -4.19 -10.94 16.47
C TYR A 225 -3.52 -9.56 16.64
N ALA A 226 -4.20 -8.51 16.20
CA ALA A 226 -3.84 -7.10 16.46
C ALA A 226 -2.34 -6.79 16.34
N GLU A 227 -1.74 -7.18 15.21
CA GLU A 227 -0.30 -7.09 15.04
C GLU A 227 0.25 -5.66 15.00
N THR A 228 1.53 -5.52 15.33
CA THR A 228 2.26 -4.24 15.30
C THR A 228 2.25 -3.57 13.92
N CYS A 229 2.35 -4.34 12.82
CA CYS A 229 2.28 -3.79 11.46
C CYS A 229 0.98 -3.06 11.19
N ALA A 230 -0.15 -3.62 11.65
CA ALA A 230 -1.46 -3.00 11.52
C ALA A 230 -1.57 -1.71 12.36
N ALA A 231 -0.98 -1.69 13.57
CA ALA A 231 -0.90 -0.50 14.41
C ALA A 231 -0.07 0.61 13.74
N ILE A 232 1.08 0.27 13.14
CA ILE A 232 1.92 1.21 12.38
C ILE A 232 1.16 1.77 11.18
N GLY A 233 0.51 0.91 10.39
CA GLY A 233 -0.28 1.34 9.23
C GLY A 233 -1.46 2.24 9.63
N LEU A 234 -2.12 1.96 10.76
CA LEU A 234 -3.17 2.83 11.31
C LEU A 234 -2.62 4.21 11.68
N ILE A 235 -1.40 4.28 12.25
CA ILE A 235 -0.72 5.55 12.54
C ILE A 235 -0.46 6.34 11.25
N PHE A 236 -0.02 5.69 10.18
CA PHE A 236 0.20 6.33 8.89
C PHE A 236 -1.11 6.88 8.31
N PHE A 237 -2.17 6.09 8.34
CA PHE A 237 -3.50 6.54 7.89
C PHE A 237 -4.02 7.70 8.74
N ALA A 238 -3.93 7.61 10.06
CA ALA A 238 -4.32 8.69 10.98
C ALA A 238 -3.55 9.99 10.70
N ASN A 239 -2.24 9.89 10.44
CA ASN A 239 -1.42 11.04 10.11
C ASN A 239 -1.90 11.74 8.82
N LYS A 240 -2.21 10.99 7.76
CA LYS A 240 -2.75 11.58 6.52
C LYS A 240 -4.13 12.18 6.72
N MET A 241 -4.99 11.53 7.49
CA MET A 241 -6.30 12.07 7.84
C MET A 241 -6.21 13.35 8.68
N LEU A 242 -5.19 13.48 9.54
CA LEU A 242 -4.94 14.71 10.31
C LEU A 242 -4.56 15.89 9.40
N TYR A 243 -3.86 15.63 8.29
CA TYR A 243 -3.58 16.66 7.29
C TYR A 243 -4.82 17.03 6.46
N LEU A 244 -5.65 16.04 6.11
CA LEU A 244 -6.92 16.28 5.39
C LEU A 244 -7.94 17.07 6.21
N GLU A 245 -8.05 16.71 7.50
CA GLU A 245 -8.99 17.34 8.42
C GLU A 245 -8.31 17.56 9.77
N ARG A 246 -8.01 18.80 10.13
CA ARG A 246 -7.34 19.15 11.37
C ARG A 246 -8.23 18.88 12.59
N ASN A 247 -8.32 17.60 13.00
CA ASN A 247 -9.15 17.15 14.10
C ASN A 247 -8.34 16.25 15.05
N ARG A 248 -8.39 16.55 16.35
CA ARG A 248 -7.64 15.81 17.37
C ARG A 248 -7.94 14.30 17.40
N LYS A 249 -9.12 13.86 16.95
CA LYS A 249 -9.50 12.43 16.92
C LYS A 249 -8.45 11.56 16.23
N TYR A 250 -7.78 12.09 15.22
CA TYR A 250 -6.71 11.38 14.50
C TYR A 250 -5.44 11.28 15.35
N ALA A 251 -5.03 12.37 15.99
CA ALA A 251 -3.88 12.39 16.89
C ALA A 251 -4.09 11.49 18.12
N ASP A 252 -5.29 11.48 18.69
CA ASP A 252 -5.64 10.63 19.84
C ASP A 252 -5.49 9.13 19.49
N ILE A 253 -5.85 8.72 18.26
CA ILE A 253 -5.67 7.34 17.80
C ILE A 253 -4.20 7.04 17.49
N MET A 254 -3.47 7.97 16.88
CA MET A 254 -2.03 7.80 16.64
C MET A 254 -1.28 7.54 17.95
N GLU A 255 -1.54 8.36 18.98
CA GLU A 255 -0.92 8.21 20.30
C GLU A 255 -1.27 6.86 20.91
N ARG A 256 -2.54 6.49 20.88
CA ARG A 256 -3.03 5.21 21.44
C ARG A 256 -2.38 4.01 20.76
N ALA A 257 -2.37 3.97 19.43
CA ALA A 257 -1.78 2.87 18.67
C ALA A 257 -0.25 2.82 18.87
N LEU A 258 0.42 3.99 18.95
CA LEU A 258 1.86 4.06 19.17
C LEU A 258 2.27 3.48 20.52
N TYR A 259 1.64 3.92 21.62
CA TYR A 259 2.05 3.52 22.96
C TYR A 259 1.59 2.11 23.37
N ASN A 260 0.57 1.56 22.73
CA ASN A 260 0.05 0.24 23.13
C ASN A 260 0.26 -0.85 22.08
N GLY A 261 0.57 -0.49 20.83
CA GLY A 261 0.70 -1.44 19.71
C GLY A 261 2.09 -1.47 19.07
N VAL A 262 2.92 -0.43 19.30
CA VAL A 262 4.24 -0.31 18.66
C VAL A 262 5.37 -0.26 19.70
N LEU A 263 5.24 0.48 20.77
CA LEU A 263 6.20 0.60 21.87
C LEU A 263 5.91 -0.38 23.01
#